data_b3800c99968d51b4c64dad2b6d6fef9d
#
_entry.id   b3800c99968d51b4c64dad2b6d6fef9d
#
_cell.length_a   1.000
_cell.length_b   1.000
_cell.length_c   1.000
_cell.angle_alpha   90.00
_cell.angle_beta   90.00
_cell.angle_gamma   90.00
#
_symmetry.space_group_name_H-M   'P 1'
#
loop_
_entity.id
_entity.type
_entity.pdbx_description
1 polymer ?
#
loop_
_entity_poly.entity_id
_entity_poly.type
_entity_poly.pdbx_seq_one_letter_code
_entity_poly.pdbx_strand_id
1 'polypeptide(L)'
;NKESDLNSSIVLKKNIPIGGGLGGGSSNAAMVLLGLNDLWNCNLSKDKLNNLGAQLGADVPLFINGFSAYAIGTGTTLIRHEVSKKIFLVIYPGIEVSSKYMYQNYKTKDRARRINIDNMDQNIGFNSFEDSLCSEHNEIKELLNMLRKYNNGSVSGSGSCVFSIFDDEK
;
A
#
# COMPACT_ATOMS: atom_id res chain seq x y z
N ASN A 1 25.94 -18.63 27.26
CA ASN A 1 25.09 -18.22 26.14
C ASN A 1 24.24 -19.42 25.75
N LYS A 2 23.04 -19.55 26.27
CA LYS A 2 22.03 -20.41 25.67
C LYS A 2 21.56 -19.66 24.41
N GLU A 3 21.94 -20.10 23.21
CA GLU A 3 21.15 -19.85 22.02
C GLU A 3 19.77 -20.45 22.33
N SER A 4 18.83 -19.59 22.69
CA SER A 4 17.44 -20.00 22.78
C SER A 4 17.02 -20.32 21.35
N ASP A 5 16.64 -21.57 21.08
CA ASP A 5 16.00 -21.97 19.82
C ASP A 5 14.70 -21.15 19.69
N LEU A 6 14.82 -19.99 19.06
CA LEU A 6 13.70 -19.09 18.80
C LEU A 6 12.87 -19.67 17.63
N ASN A 7 11.95 -20.57 17.96
CA ASN A 7 11.08 -21.21 16.99
C ASN A 7 9.67 -20.63 17.06
N SER A 8 9.04 -20.47 15.91
CA SER A 8 7.63 -20.11 15.81
C SER A 8 7.01 -20.76 14.58
N SER A 9 5.71 -21.03 14.68
CA SER A 9 4.89 -21.46 13.53
C SER A 9 3.94 -20.34 13.16
N ILE A 10 3.93 -19.96 11.89
CA ILE A 10 3.10 -18.88 11.38
C ILE A 10 2.11 -19.46 10.38
N VAL A 11 0.81 -19.27 10.63
CA VAL A 11 -0.26 -19.62 9.71
C VAL A 11 -0.87 -18.34 9.16
N LEU A 12 -0.80 -18.16 7.84
CA LEU A 12 -1.33 -16.99 7.16
C LEU A 12 -2.59 -17.35 6.36
N LYS A 13 -3.74 -16.80 6.76
CA LYS A 13 -4.97 -16.86 5.99
C LYS A 13 -5.16 -15.56 5.22
N LYS A 14 -5.00 -15.60 3.89
CA LYS A 14 -5.14 -14.44 3.02
C LYS A 14 -6.61 -14.15 2.70
N ASN A 15 -7.13 -13.03 3.20
CA ASN A 15 -8.45 -12.52 2.83
C ASN A 15 -8.36 -11.29 1.90
N ILE A 16 -7.22 -10.61 1.88
CA ILE A 16 -6.94 -9.50 0.95
C ILE A 16 -6.35 -10.08 -0.33
N PRO A 17 -6.83 -9.68 -1.52
CA PRO A 17 -6.31 -10.16 -2.79
C PRO A 17 -4.78 -10.00 -2.91
N ILE A 18 -4.11 -11.03 -3.43
CA ILE A 18 -2.70 -10.97 -3.77
C ILE A 18 -2.54 -10.17 -5.06
N GLY A 19 -1.52 -9.32 -5.14
CA GLY A 19 -1.31 -8.48 -6.34
C GLY A 19 -2.40 -7.43 -6.59
N GLY A 20 -3.20 -7.10 -5.57
CA GLY A 20 -4.28 -6.12 -5.66
C GLY A 20 -3.88 -4.67 -5.34
N GLY A 21 -2.61 -4.38 -5.00
CA GLY A 21 -2.18 -3.02 -4.65
C GLY A 21 -2.69 -2.51 -3.30
N LEU A 22 -3.17 -3.41 -2.42
CA LEU A 22 -3.74 -3.05 -1.12
C LEU A 22 -2.75 -3.18 0.06
N GLY A 23 -1.45 -3.31 -0.21
CA GLY A 23 -0.43 -3.43 0.82
C GLY A 23 -0.50 -4.70 1.68
N GLY A 24 -1.27 -5.72 1.28
CA GLY A 24 -1.51 -6.92 2.09
C GLY A 24 -0.25 -7.72 2.44
N GLY A 25 0.74 -7.77 1.56
CA GLY A 25 2.05 -8.39 1.82
C GLY A 25 2.84 -7.61 2.87
N SER A 26 2.92 -6.30 2.71
CA SER A 26 3.65 -5.42 3.61
C SER A 26 3.01 -5.36 5.00
N SER A 27 1.68 -5.38 5.09
CA SER A 27 0.99 -5.41 6.38
C SER A 27 1.24 -6.72 7.12
N ASN A 28 1.26 -7.87 6.39
CA ASN A 28 1.59 -9.16 7.00
C ASN A 28 3.04 -9.20 7.50
N ALA A 29 4.00 -8.71 6.72
CA ALA A 29 5.40 -8.63 7.13
C ALA A 29 5.57 -7.76 8.39
N ALA A 30 4.90 -6.61 8.46
CA ALA A 30 4.90 -5.76 9.64
C ALA A 30 4.35 -6.47 10.86
N MET A 31 3.21 -7.16 10.72
CA MET A 31 2.60 -7.90 11.85
C MET A 31 3.48 -9.06 12.31
N VAL A 32 4.16 -9.75 11.42
CA VAL A 32 5.13 -10.79 11.79
C VAL A 32 6.30 -10.18 12.56
N LEU A 33 6.88 -9.07 12.11
CA LEU A 33 7.97 -8.40 12.82
C LEU A 33 7.56 -7.96 14.22
N LEU A 34 6.39 -7.33 14.36
CA LEU A 34 5.85 -6.89 15.65
C LEU A 34 5.55 -8.08 16.55
N GLY A 35 4.89 -9.12 16.01
CA GLY A 35 4.53 -10.32 16.78
C GLY A 35 5.74 -11.12 17.27
N LEU A 36 6.78 -11.28 16.43
CA LEU A 36 8.01 -11.97 16.84
C LEU A 36 8.82 -11.14 17.83
N ASN A 37 8.85 -9.81 17.67
CA ASN A 37 9.48 -8.91 18.66
C ASN A 37 8.86 -9.07 20.05
N ASP A 38 7.54 -9.18 20.11
CA ASP A 38 6.80 -9.41 21.36
C ASP A 38 6.99 -10.85 21.88
N LEU A 39 6.72 -11.85 21.03
CA LEU A 39 6.78 -13.29 21.40
C LEU A 39 8.15 -13.70 21.95
N TRP A 40 9.21 -13.21 21.36
CA TRP A 40 10.57 -13.54 21.74
C TRP A 40 11.19 -12.55 22.73
N ASN A 41 10.42 -11.55 23.20
CA ASN A 41 10.89 -10.50 24.11
C ASN A 41 12.19 -9.83 23.60
N CYS A 42 12.29 -9.59 22.28
CA CYS A 42 13.47 -8.99 21.68
C CYS A 42 13.68 -7.53 22.08
N ASN A 43 12.61 -6.86 22.52
CA ASN A 43 12.61 -5.46 22.95
C ASN A 43 13.25 -4.50 21.93
N LEU A 44 13.09 -4.79 20.64
CA LEU A 44 13.57 -3.90 19.59
C LEU A 44 12.75 -2.61 19.59
N SER A 45 13.46 -1.49 19.50
CA SER A 45 12.79 -0.19 19.35
C SER A 45 12.03 -0.10 18.03
N LYS A 46 11.07 0.82 17.96
CA LYS A 46 10.29 1.05 16.73
C LYS A 46 11.17 1.42 15.54
N ASP A 47 12.25 2.17 15.76
CA ASP A 47 13.21 2.54 14.73
C ASP A 47 13.95 1.31 14.18
N LYS A 48 14.36 0.38 15.04
CA LYS A 48 14.98 -0.87 14.61
C LYS A 48 14.00 -1.73 13.81
N LEU A 49 12.74 -1.82 14.24
CA LEU A 49 11.69 -2.52 13.50
C LEU A 49 11.41 -1.87 12.14
N ASN A 50 11.37 -0.55 12.06
CA ASN A 50 11.24 0.19 10.81
C ASN A 50 12.41 -0.09 9.86
N ASN A 51 13.65 -0.12 10.36
CA ASN A 51 14.83 -0.44 9.56
C ASN A 51 14.81 -1.88 9.02
N LEU A 52 14.38 -2.85 9.82
CA LEU A 52 14.18 -4.22 9.40
C LEU A 52 13.03 -4.32 8.37
N GLY A 53 11.92 -3.64 8.66
CA GLY A 53 10.77 -3.57 7.77
C GLY A 53 11.10 -3.00 6.40
N ALA A 54 11.90 -1.93 6.34
CA ALA A 54 12.33 -1.31 5.09
C ALA A 54 13.16 -2.25 4.19
N GLN A 55 13.88 -3.22 4.77
CA GLN A 55 14.60 -4.25 4.02
C GLN A 55 13.68 -5.30 3.41
N LEU A 56 12.49 -5.51 3.98
CA LEU A 56 11.47 -6.43 3.48
C LEU A 56 10.60 -5.79 2.40
N GLY A 57 10.34 -4.48 2.53
CA GLY A 57 9.57 -3.73 1.56
C GLY A 57 9.36 -2.29 1.98
N ALA A 58 9.27 -1.37 0.99
CA ALA A 58 9.15 0.07 1.22
C ALA A 58 7.93 0.45 2.07
N ASP A 59 6.81 -0.29 1.92
CA ASP A 59 5.57 0.00 2.63
C ASP A 59 5.50 -0.64 4.04
N VAL A 60 6.42 -1.56 4.39
CA VAL A 60 6.38 -2.25 5.69
C VAL A 60 6.47 -1.30 6.87
N PRO A 61 7.33 -0.24 6.85
CA PRO A 61 7.38 0.75 7.92
C PRO A 61 6.05 1.47 8.17
N LEU A 62 5.25 1.72 7.12
CA LEU A 62 3.93 2.33 7.27
C LEU A 62 3.02 1.49 8.17
N PHE A 63 2.99 0.17 7.94
CA PHE A 63 2.19 -0.77 8.73
C PHE A 63 2.75 -0.99 10.15
N ILE A 64 4.07 -0.95 10.35
CA ILE A 64 4.69 -0.97 11.68
C ILE A 64 4.26 0.27 12.48
N ASN A 65 4.13 1.42 11.82
CA ASN A 65 3.74 2.67 12.45
C ASN A 65 2.25 2.77 12.73
N GLY A 66 1.39 2.20 11.90
CA GLY A 66 -0.05 2.10 12.10
C GLY A 66 -0.79 3.44 12.07
N PHE A 67 -0.29 4.41 11.29
CA PHE A 67 -0.95 5.71 11.06
C PHE A 67 -0.96 6.07 9.59
N SER A 68 -1.86 6.96 9.19
CA SER A 68 -1.84 7.54 7.86
C SER A 68 -0.66 8.47 7.68
N ALA A 69 0.06 8.35 6.56
CA ALA A 69 1.27 9.12 6.32
C ALA A 69 1.42 9.50 4.86
N TYR A 70 2.10 10.62 4.65
CA TYR A 70 2.72 10.96 3.38
C TYR A 70 4.12 10.35 3.35
N ALA A 71 4.38 9.49 2.36
CA ALA A 71 5.66 8.80 2.21
C ALA A 71 6.52 9.51 1.15
N ILE A 72 7.77 9.80 1.46
CA ILE A 72 8.71 10.47 0.57
C ILE A 72 9.97 9.65 0.33
N GLY A 73 10.74 10.06 -0.67
CA GLY A 73 11.94 9.34 -1.09
C GLY A 73 11.59 7.99 -1.71
N THR A 74 12.14 6.93 -1.15
CA THR A 74 11.84 5.53 -1.54
C THR A 74 10.56 4.97 -0.89
N GLY A 75 9.77 5.82 -0.22
CA GLY A 75 8.56 5.40 0.52
C GLY A 75 8.81 5.06 1.99
N THR A 76 10.05 5.11 2.45
CA THR A 76 10.44 4.74 3.83
C THR A 76 10.45 5.91 4.81
N THR A 77 10.51 7.15 4.32
CA THR A 77 10.38 8.35 5.17
C THR A 77 8.92 8.74 5.26
N LEU A 78 8.35 8.62 6.45
CA LEU A 78 6.93 8.81 6.70
C LEU A 78 6.69 10.13 7.44
N ILE A 79 5.84 10.97 6.88
CA ILE A 79 5.33 12.17 7.54
C ILE A 79 3.87 11.89 7.89
N ARG A 80 3.58 11.83 9.21
CA ARG A 80 2.22 11.59 9.68
C ARG A 80 1.26 12.62 9.11
N HIS A 81 0.15 12.14 8.58
CA HIS A 81 -0.93 12.98 8.06
C HIS A 81 -2.26 12.43 8.54
N GLU A 82 -3.08 13.29 9.11
CA GLU A 82 -4.40 12.89 9.58
C GLU A 82 -5.39 13.02 8.43
N VAL A 83 -6.01 11.90 8.08
CA VAL A 83 -7.03 11.84 7.05
C VAL A 83 -8.39 11.71 7.73
N SER A 84 -9.37 12.50 7.29
CA SER A 84 -10.75 12.35 7.75
C SER A 84 -11.27 10.94 7.43
N LYS A 85 -12.14 10.42 8.26
CA LYS A 85 -12.76 9.10 8.04
C LYS A 85 -13.53 9.13 6.72
N LYS A 86 -13.28 8.13 5.89
CA LYS A 86 -13.90 7.96 4.56
C LYS A 86 -14.40 6.53 4.39
N ILE A 87 -15.39 6.37 3.54
CA ILE A 87 -15.87 5.06 3.10
C ILE A 87 -15.23 4.76 1.74
N PHE A 88 -14.67 3.57 1.60
CA PHE A 88 -14.04 3.12 0.37
C PHE A 88 -14.84 1.97 -0.23
N LEU A 89 -15.25 2.12 -1.49
CA LEU A 89 -15.64 0.99 -2.32
C LEU A 89 -14.39 0.48 -3.02
N VAL A 90 -13.99 -0.76 -2.75
CA VAL A 90 -12.81 -1.38 -3.36
C VAL A 90 -13.27 -2.55 -4.24
N ILE A 91 -12.82 -2.58 -5.49
CA ILE A 91 -13.13 -3.64 -6.45
C ILE A 91 -11.83 -4.32 -6.88
N TYR A 92 -11.77 -5.63 -6.74
CA TYR A 92 -10.69 -6.47 -7.26
C TYR A 92 -11.11 -7.06 -8.61
N PRO A 93 -10.41 -6.78 -9.71
CA PRO A 93 -10.78 -7.27 -11.04
C PRO A 93 -10.44 -8.75 -11.30
N GLY A 94 -9.88 -9.46 -10.32
CA GLY A 94 -9.43 -10.84 -10.50
C GLY A 94 -8.07 -10.99 -11.19
N ILE A 95 -7.33 -9.89 -11.31
CA ILE A 95 -6.02 -9.83 -12.00
C ILE A 95 -4.93 -9.57 -10.95
N GLU A 96 -3.89 -10.38 -10.95
CA GLU A 96 -2.71 -10.13 -10.13
C GLU A 96 -1.70 -9.27 -10.89
N VAL A 97 -1.30 -8.16 -10.31
CA VAL A 97 -0.26 -7.28 -10.85
C VAL A 97 0.96 -7.27 -9.93
N SER A 98 2.11 -7.57 -10.50
CA SER A 98 3.37 -7.52 -9.75
C SER A 98 3.83 -6.08 -9.56
N SER A 99 3.93 -5.62 -8.31
CA SER A 99 4.49 -4.30 -7.99
C SER A 99 5.91 -4.15 -8.56
N LYS A 100 6.73 -5.20 -8.47
CA LYS A 100 8.09 -5.20 -9.04
C LYS A 100 8.06 -4.93 -10.55
N TYR A 101 7.17 -5.61 -11.27
CA TYR A 101 7.00 -5.41 -12.70
C TYR A 101 6.59 -3.97 -13.03
N MET A 102 5.63 -3.42 -12.31
CA MET A 102 5.16 -2.05 -12.51
C MET A 102 6.27 -1.03 -12.31
N TYR A 103 7.03 -1.12 -11.22
CA TYR A 103 8.15 -0.21 -10.96
C TYR A 103 9.29 -0.35 -11.98
N GLN A 104 9.58 -1.57 -12.45
CA GLN A 104 10.64 -1.80 -13.46
C GLN A 104 10.26 -1.29 -14.86
N ASN A 105 8.98 -1.34 -15.20
CA ASN A 105 8.48 -0.95 -16.52
C ASN A 105 7.87 0.46 -16.55
N TYR A 106 7.85 1.13 -15.40
CA TYR A 106 7.37 2.49 -15.31
C TYR A 106 8.24 3.44 -16.14
N LYS A 107 7.68 3.90 -17.24
CA LYS A 107 8.31 4.94 -18.09
C LYS A 107 7.82 6.28 -17.57
N THR A 108 8.71 7.07 -17.00
CA THR A 108 8.45 8.47 -16.69
C THR A 108 8.19 9.21 -18.02
N LYS A 109 6.95 9.17 -18.47
CA LYS A 109 6.49 10.10 -19.50
C LYS A 109 6.28 11.41 -18.79
N ASP A 110 7.07 12.39 -19.19
CA ASP A 110 6.98 13.79 -18.73
C ASP A 110 6.80 13.95 -17.22
N ARG A 111 7.73 14.67 -16.64
CA ARG A 111 7.84 15.07 -15.24
C ARG A 111 6.59 14.74 -14.41
N ALA A 112 6.59 13.58 -13.81
CA ALA A 112 5.50 13.11 -12.97
C ALA A 112 4.97 14.27 -12.11
N ARG A 113 3.66 14.48 -12.12
CA ARG A 113 3.02 15.52 -11.33
C ARG A 113 3.53 15.42 -9.90
N ARG A 114 4.28 16.42 -9.47
CA ARG A 114 4.80 16.44 -8.10
C ARG A 114 3.64 16.76 -7.17
N ILE A 115 3.29 15.78 -6.37
CA ILE A 115 2.38 15.97 -5.26
C ILE A 115 3.26 16.32 -4.06
N ASN A 116 2.95 17.42 -3.40
CA ASN A 116 3.57 17.80 -2.12
C ASN A 116 2.51 17.70 -1.00
N ILE A 117 2.97 17.84 0.23
CA ILE A 117 2.10 17.73 1.39
C ILE A 117 0.99 18.78 1.41
N ASP A 118 1.25 19.97 0.86
CA ASP A 118 0.31 21.10 0.87
C ASP A 118 -0.87 20.92 -0.09
N ASN A 119 -0.71 20.06 -1.12
CA ASN A 119 -1.74 19.80 -2.11
C ASN A 119 -2.22 18.33 -2.14
N MET A 120 -1.85 17.55 -1.14
CA MET A 120 -2.12 16.11 -1.11
C MET A 120 -3.61 15.81 -1.15
N ASP A 121 -4.42 16.51 -0.36
CA ASP A 121 -5.87 16.28 -0.29
C ASP A 121 -6.58 16.55 -1.63
N GLN A 122 -6.05 17.48 -2.43
CA GLN A 122 -6.56 17.77 -3.77
C GLN A 122 -6.16 16.72 -4.81
N ASN A 123 -5.22 15.85 -4.47
CA ASN A 123 -4.65 14.82 -5.34
C ASN A 123 -4.97 13.40 -4.88
N ILE A 124 -5.89 13.25 -3.92
CA ILE A 124 -6.38 11.93 -3.49
C ILE A 124 -6.90 11.19 -4.72
N GLY A 125 -6.38 9.98 -4.93
CA GLY A 125 -6.74 9.14 -6.06
C GLY A 125 -5.89 9.31 -7.31
N PHE A 126 -4.96 10.28 -7.36
CA PHE A 126 -3.98 10.32 -8.44
C PHE A 126 -3.02 9.12 -8.33
N ASN A 127 -2.85 8.39 -9.43
CA ASN A 127 -1.95 7.24 -9.49
C ASN A 127 -1.14 7.24 -10.79
N SER A 128 0.18 7.31 -10.64
CA SER A 128 1.11 7.35 -11.78
C SER A 128 1.15 6.05 -12.60
N PHE A 129 0.69 4.93 -12.06
CA PHE A 129 0.62 3.64 -12.76
C PHE A 129 -0.65 3.48 -13.59
N GLU A 130 -1.64 4.34 -13.42
CA GLU A 130 -2.97 4.16 -14.03
C GLU A 130 -2.92 4.00 -15.54
N ASP A 131 -2.20 4.88 -16.23
CA ASP A 131 -2.11 4.84 -17.70
C ASP A 131 -1.49 3.53 -18.19
N SER A 132 -0.42 3.07 -17.54
CA SER A 132 0.23 1.79 -17.89
C SER A 132 -0.71 0.62 -17.63
N LEU A 133 -1.37 0.59 -16.47
CA LEU A 133 -2.33 -0.46 -16.11
C LEU A 133 -3.51 -0.51 -17.08
N CYS A 134 -4.07 0.64 -17.43
CA CYS A 134 -5.19 0.73 -18.39
C CYS A 134 -4.78 0.35 -19.80
N SER A 135 -3.52 0.51 -20.16
CA SER A 135 -3.01 0.09 -21.48
C SER A 135 -2.77 -1.41 -21.57
N GLU A 136 -2.43 -2.05 -20.46
CA GLU A 136 -2.14 -3.49 -20.38
C GLU A 136 -3.38 -4.32 -20.03
N HIS A 137 -4.34 -3.73 -19.28
CA HIS A 137 -5.51 -4.42 -18.73
C HIS A 137 -6.80 -3.63 -19.00
N ASN A 138 -7.54 -4.05 -20.03
CA ASN A 138 -8.80 -3.36 -20.40
C ASN A 138 -9.86 -3.43 -19.29
N GLU A 139 -9.88 -4.51 -18.51
CA GLU A 139 -10.80 -4.72 -17.39
C GLU A 139 -10.64 -3.64 -16.33
N ILE A 140 -9.40 -3.24 -16.01
CA ILE A 140 -9.11 -2.15 -15.05
C ILE A 140 -9.64 -0.82 -15.60
N LYS A 141 -9.41 -0.57 -16.89
CA LYS A 141 -9.90 0.62 -17.57
C LYS A 141 -11.43 0.70 -17.57
N GLU A 142 -12.13 -0.39 -17.84
CA GLU A 142 -13.58 -0.45 -17.83
C GLU A 142 -14.15 -0.21 -16.42
N LEU A 143 -13.55 -0.80 -15.39
CA LEU A 143 -13.95 -0.58 -14.00
C LEU A 143 -13.76 0.87 -13.57
N LEU A 144 -12.62 1.49 -13.93
CA LEU A 144 -12.39 2.91 -13.66
C LEU A 144 -13.42 3.80 -14.36
N ASN A 145 -13.71 3.53 -15.64
CA ASN A 145 -14.71 4.26 -16.39
C ASN A 145 -16.12 4.10 -15.78
N MET A 146 -16.43 2.91 -15.28
CA MET A 146 -17.70 2.66 -14.58
C MET A 146 -17.77 3.45 -13.27
N LEU A 147 -16.73 3.37 -12.41
CA LEU A 147 -16.71 4.09 -11.15
C LEU A 147 -16.81 5.60 -11.35
N ARG A 148 -16.13 6.14 -12.36
CA ARG A 148 -16.11 7.58 -12.67
C ARG A 148 -17.44 8.15 -13.18
N LYS A 149 -18.41 7.28 -13.55
CA LYS A 149 -19.79 7.72 -13.83
C LYS A 149 -20.56 8.09 -12.57
N TYR A 150 -20.19 7.51 -11.44
CA TYR A 150 -20.90 7.68 -10.17
C TYR A 150 -20.12 8.52 -9.17
N ASN A 151 -18.78 8.38 -9.18
CA ASN A 151 -17.87 9.09 -8.30
C ASN A 151 -16.45 9.04 -8.86
N ASN A 152 -15.46 9.55 -8.13
CA ASN A 152 -14.05 9.43 -8.50
C ASN A 152 -13.59 7.98 -8.42
N GLY A 153 -13.02 7.47 -9.50
CA GLY A 153 -12.40 6.14 -9.56
C GLY A 153 -10.89 6.23 -9.66
N SER A 154 -10.16 5.43 -8.91
CA SER A 154 -8.71 5.43 -8.84
C SER A 154 -8.13 4.03 -8.68
N VAL A 155 -6.89 3.83 -9.12
CA VAL A 155 -6.14 2.60 -8.89
C VAL A 155 -5.48 2.64 -7.53
N SER A 156 -5.49 1.52 -6.80
CA SER A 156 -4.79 1.37 -5.54
C SER A 156 -3.35 0.90 -5.75
N GLY A 157 -2.37 1.67 -5.28
CA GLY A 157 -0.95 1.30 -5.35
C GLY A 157 -0.49 0.94 -6.77
N SER A 158 0.17 -0.20 -6.93
CA SER A 158 0.58 -0.74 -8.24
C SER A 158 -0.53 -1.48 -8.99
N GLY A 159 -1.76 -1.42 -8.53
CA GLY A 159 -2.88 -2.19 -9.04
C GLY A 159 -2.91 -3.61 -8.42
N SER A 160 -3.91 -4.38 -8.78
CA SER A 160 -4.97 -4.20 -9.78
C SER A 160 -6.26 -3.61 -9.22
N CYS A 161 -6.44 -3.57 -7.89
CA CYS A 161 -7.67 -3.02 -7.31
C CYS A 161 -7.89 -1.58 -7.72
N VAL A 162 -9.16 -1.28 -7.98
CA VAL A 162 -9.66 0.08 -8.15
C VAL A 162 -10.56 0.45 -6.98
N PHE A 163 -10.65 1.74 -6.67
CA PHE A 163 -11.48 2.19 -5.57
C PHE A 163 -12.17 3.52 -5.88
N SER A 164 -13.26 3.76 -5.17
CA SER A 164 -13.90 5.07 -5.05
C SER A 164 -14.03 5.46 -3.59
N ILE A 165 -14.02 6.76 -3.32
CA ILE A 165 -14.10 7.33 -1.97
C ILE A 165 -15.45 8.01 -1.83
N PHE A 166 -16.15 7.71 -0.74
CA PHE A 166 -17.42 8.34 -0.38
C PHE A 166 -17.24 9.06 0.95
N ASP A 167 -17.87 10.21 1.07
CA ASP A 167 -18.00 10.87 2.35
C ASP A 167 -18.94 10.07 3.26
N ASP A 168 -18.76 10.21 4.57
CA ASP A 168 -19.58 9.52 5.55
C ASP A 168 -21.07 9.86 5.30
N GLU A 169 -21.94 8.89 5.52
CA GLU A 169 -23.34 8.91 5.14
C GLU A 169 -24.03 10.26 5.36
N LYS A 170 -24.59 10.78 4.30
CA LYS A 170 -25.79 11.62 4.36
C LYS A 170 -26.97 10.85 3.80
#